data_691e912f862c80b0fabc151ba50167fc
#
_entry.id   691e912f862c80b0fabc151ba50167fc
#
_cell.length_a   1.000
_cell.length_b   1.000
_cell.length_c   1.000
_cell.angle_alpha   90.00
_cell.angle_beta   90.00
_cell.angle_gamma   90.00
#
_symmetry.space_group_name_H-M   'P 1'
#
loop_
_entity.id
_entity.type
_entity.pdbx_description
1 polymer ?
#
loop_
_entity_poly.entity_id
_entity_poly.type
_entity_poly.pdbx_seq_one_letter_code
_entity_poly.pdbx_strand_id
1 'polypeptide(L)'
;MSLYGISVIPVLIWVYLLLGRGRFWHVAAHRPAVLPPAAARRVVVVIPARNEAAVIGAAVASLARQTFSGPIHLIVIDDGSTDATAKAALAAARAAGALPRFELLRGAALPNGWTGKLWALSQGVTAAAELSADYLLFSDADTCHGPTSVASLVADAEANDRDLVSHMVKLSAATPAERLLIPAFVFFFFKLYPPACIADPQRRLAAAAGGCMLMRPKALARAGGLQAIRSHIIDDCALARVVKHSGGRISLRLAEETRSLRRYASFTEIGAMISRTAFAQLRHSYLTLAATLLGLFLTYLLPAVLLFIGDPPLVCLGLAALVLMSLCYLPTVRFYGLSPLWSLCLPVIAIFYTGAVIHSAVQYARGSGGMWKGRVQDA
;
A
#
# COMPACT_ATOMS: atom_id res chain seq x y z
N MET A 1 18.17 3.74 34.94
CA MET A 1 17.23 2.60 34.84
C MET A 1 18.03 1.32 35.01
N SER A 2 17.57 0.38 35.86
CA SER A 2 18.21 -0.94 35.93
C SER A 2 18.02 -1.73 34.64
N LEU A 3 18.91 -2.68 34.35
CA LEU A 3 18.82 -3.56 33.18
C LEU A 3 17.43 -4.26 33.12
N TYR A 4 16.92 -4.70 34.25
CA TYR A 4 15.59 -5.30 34.35
C TYR A 4 14.47 -4.33 33.92
N GLY A 5 14.55 -3.03 34.31
CA GLY A 5 13.57 -2.04 33.91
C GLY A 5 13.54 -1.82 32.38
N ILE A 6 14.69 -1.83 31.73
CA ILE A 6 14.77 -1.74 30.25
C ILE A 6 14.21 -3.02 29.59
N SER A 7 14.50 -4.18 30.18
CA SER A 7 14.12 -5.48 29.60
C SER A 7 12.63 -5.79 29.66
N VAL A 8 11.85 -5.10 30.50
CA VAL A 8 10.38 -5.20 30.53
C VAL A 8 9.74 -4.42 29.36
N ILE A 9 10.41 -3.39 28.83
CA ILE A 9 9.85 -2.51 27.78
C ILE A 9 9.37 -3.28 26.56
N PRO A 10 10.14 -4.22 25.97
CA PRO A 10 9.67 -5.01 24.82
C PRO A 10 8.36 -5.74 25.07
N VAL A 11 8.22 -6.36 26.26
CA VAL A 11 7.00 -7.08 26.65
C VAL A 11 5.80 -6.12 26.67
N LEU A 12 5.95 -4.97 27.33
CA LEU A 12 4.90 -3.95 27.39
C LEU A 12 4.54 -3.41 26.01
N ILE A 13 5.53 -3.18 25.14
CA ILE A 13 5.29 -2.78 23.75
C ILE A 13 4.43 -3.83 23.03
N TRP A 14 4.79 -5.11 23.11
CA TRP A 14 4.06 -6.16 22.41
C TRP A 14 2.67 -6.41 23.00
N VAL A 15 2.49 -6.31 24.32
CA VAL A 15 1.16 -6.34 24.97
C VAL A 15 0.29 -5.18 24.43
N TYR A 16 0.84 -3.96 24.39
CA TYR A 16 0.14 -2.81 23.80
C TYR A 16 -0.18 -3.03 22.30
N LEU A 17 0.76 -3.54 21.52
CA LEU A 17 0.55 -3.81 20.10
C LEU A 17 -0.53 -4.87 19.88
N LEU A 18 -0.58 -5.89 20.72
CA LEU A 18 -1.57 -6.97 20.65
C LEU A 18 -2.99 -6.50 21.04
N LEU A 19 -3.11 -5.72 22.12
CA LEU A 19 -4.40 -5.40 22.72
C LEU A 19 -4.90 -3.98 22.40
N GLY A 20 -3.99 -2.99 22.35
CA GLY A 20 -4.31 -1.56 22.29
C GLY A 20 -4.18 -0.92 20.91
N ARG A 21 -3.51 -1.55 19.95
CA ARG A 21 -3.21 -0.95 18.64
C ARG A 21 -4.25 -1.29 17.55
N GLY A 22 -5.54 -1.27 17.88
CA GLY A 22 -6.62 -1.44 16.88
C GLY A 22 -6.62 -2.79 16.17
N ARG A 23 -6.11 -3.84 16.81
CA ARG A 23 -6.02 -5.22 16.26
C ARG A 23 -5.42 -5.28 14.87
N PHE A 24 -4.41 -4.46 14.57
CA PHE A 24 -3.77 -4.37 13.27
C PHE A 24 -3.25 -5.71 12.73
N TRP A 25 -2.90 -6.63 13.61
CA TRP A 25 -2.42 -7.97 13.33
C TRP A 25 -3.52 -8.92 12.86
N HIS A 26 -4.79 -8.55 13.08
CA HIS A 26 -5.93 -9.34 12.63
C HIS A 26 -6.14 -9.14 11.13
N VAL A 27 -5.53 -10.00 10.35
CA VAL A 27 -5.67 -10.03 8.89
C VAL A 27 -7.02 -10.67 8.56
N ALA A 28 -8.07 -9.86 8.55
CA ALA A 28 -9.33 -10.25 7.96
C ALA A 28 -9.22 -10.02 6.45
N ALA A 29 -9.05 -11.09 5.68
CA ALA A 29 -9.22 -11.01 4.25
C ALA A 29 -10.66 -10.54 3.94
N HIS A 30 -10.78 -9.55 3.06
CA HIS A 30 -12.08 -9.08 2.63
C HIS A 30 -12.74 -10.16 1.78
N ARG A 31 -13.71 -10.86 2.34
CA ARG A 31 -14.65 -11.65 1.55
C ARG A 31 -15.70 -10.70 0.99
N PRO A 32 -15.89 -10.67 -0.34
CA PRO A 32 -16.93 -9.83 -0.91
C PRO A 32 -18.27 -10.22 -0.27
N ALA A 33 -18.95 -9.26 0.32
CA ALA A 33 -20.35 -9.45 0.67
C ALA A 33 -21.10 -9.72 -0.64
N VAL A 34 -21.92 -10.76 -0.67
CA VAL A 34 -22.90 -10.93 -1.75
C VAL A 34 -23.90 -9.80 -1.53
N LEU A 35 -23.69 -8.69 -2.23
CA LEU A 35 -24.63 -7.60 -2.20
C LEU A 35 -25.72 -7.82 -3.25
N PRO A 36 -26.97 -7.41 -2.97
CA PRO A 36 -27.97 -7.29 -3.98
C PRO A 36 -27.43 -6.39 -5.10
N PRO A 37 -27.90 -6.57 -6.37
CA PRO A 37 -27.43 -5.73 -7.46
C PRO A 37 -27.63 -4.28 -7.09
N ALA A 38 -26.54 -3.62 -6.69
CA ALA A 38 -26.53 -2.18 -6.50
C ALA A 38 -27.02 -1.54 -7.80
N ALA A 39 -27.78 -0.45 -7.70
CA ALA A 39 -28.12 0.35 -8.86
C ALA A 39 -26.88 0.50 -9.73
N ALA A 40 -27.00 0.31 -11.05
CA ALA A 40 -25.90 0.23 -11.99
C ALA A 40 -24.97 1.47 -11.86
N ARG A 41 -23.99 1.40 -10.97
CA ARG A 41 -23.02 2.47 -10.73
C ARG A 41 -21.97 2.45 -11.82
N ARG A 42 -21.65 3.60 -12.37
CA ARG A 42 -20.58 3.74 -13.35
C ARG A 42 -19.24 3.88 -12.65
N VAL A 43 -18.31 2.99 -12.97
CA VAL A 43 -16.93 3.03 -12.48
C VAL A 43 -15.99 3.41 -13.63
N VAL A 44 -15.22 4.47 -13.46
CA VAL A 44 -14.13 4.81 -14.38
C VAL A 44 -12.81 4.45 -13.72
N VAL A 45 -12.07 3.56 -14.37
CA VAL A 45 -10.75 3.11 -13.88
C VAL A 45 -9.67 3.96 -14.54
N VAL A 46 -8.78 4.51 -13.73
CA VAL A 46 -7.66 5.35 -14.16
C VAL A 46 -6.35 4.64 -13.84
N ILE A 47 -5.57 4.34 -14.88
CA ILE A 47 -4.33 3.56 -14.78
C ILE A 47 -3.17 4.40 -15.31
N PRO A 48 -2.32 4.99 -14.43
CA PRO A 48 -1.08 5.62 -14.86
C PRO A 48 -0.05 4.55 -15.21
N ALA A 49 0.57 4.64 -16.38
CA ALA A 49 1.54 3.65 -16.84
C ALA A 49 2.81 4.32 -17.38
N ARG A 50 3.98 3.81 -16.98
CA ARG A 50 5.28 4.19 -17.53
C ARG A 50 6.24 3.00 -17.51
N ASN A 51 6.65 2.54 -18.68
CA ASN A 51 7.53 1.38 -18.84
C ASN A 51 7.01 0.14 -18.09
N GLU A 52 5.77 -0.26 -18.40
CA GLU A 52 5.05 -1.40 -17.79
C GLU A 52 4.61 -2.44 -18.84
N ALA A 53 5.30 -2.52 -20.01
CA ALA A 53 4.92 -3.41 -21.11
C ALA A 53 4.73 -4.87 -20.69
N ALA A 54 5.51 -5.34 -19.70
CA ALA A 54 5.47 -6.72 -19.23
C ALA A 54 4.19 -7.08 -18.44
N VAL A 55 3.51 -6.11 -17.84
CA VAL A 55 2.42 -6.35 -16.86
C VAL A 55 1.11 -5.67 -17.22
N ILE A 56 1.13 -4.52 -17.90
CA ILE A 56 -0.05 -3.70 -18.20
C ILE A 56 -1.14 -4.48 -18.93
N GLY A 57 -0.76 -5.40 -19.83
CA GLY A 57 -1.71 -6.23 -20.55
C GLY A 57 -2.57 -7.09 -19.63
N ALA A 58 -1.98 -7.73 -18.63
CA ALA A 58 -2.70 -8.53 -17.66
C ALA A 58 -3.58 -7.68 -16.73
N ALA A 59 -3.11 -6.49 -16.33
CA ALA A 59 -3.89 -5.54 -15.54
C ALA A 59 -5.15 -5.09 -16.29
N VAL A 60 -5.02 -4.61 -17.54
CA VAL A 60 -6.13 -4.20 -18.40
C VAL A 60 -7.11 -5.36 -18.65
N ALA A 61 -6.61 -6.55 -18.98
CA ALA A 61 -7.46 -7.73 -19.21
C ALA A 61 -8.25 -8.12 -17.97
N SER A 62 -7.66 -8.01 -16.77
CA SER A 62 -8.34 -8.34 -15.51
C SER A 62 -9.50 -7.38 -15.20
N LEU A 63 -9.32 -6.09 -15.48
CA LEU A 63 -10.35 -5.07 -15.31
C LEU A 63 -11.44 -5.15 -16.40
N ALA A 64 -11.08 -5.52 -17.60
CA ALA A 64 -12.04 -5.73 -18.69
C ALA A 64 -12.97 -6.93 -18.46
N ARG A 65 -12.57 -7.90 -17.64
CA ARG A 65 -13.31 -9.15 -17.32
C ARG A 65 -14.00 -9.15 -15.97
N GLN A 66 -14.23 -7.97 -15.38
CA GLN A 66 -14.94 -7.89 -14.10
C GLN A 66 -16.40 -8.35 -14.23
N THR A 67 -16.90 -9.03 -13.19
CA THR A 67 -18.30 -9.49 -13.11
C THR A 67 -19.25 -8.43 -12.54
N PHE A 68 -18.81 -7.19 -12.44
CA PHE A 68 -19.59 -6.07 -11.96
C PHE A 68 -20.73 -5.75 -12.95
N SER A 69 -21.94 -5.58 -12.44
CA SER A 69 -23.15 -5.37 -13.26
C SER A 69 -23.26 -3.95 -13.86
N GLY A 70 -22.56 -2.98 -13.29
CA GLY A 70 -22.54 -1.61 -13.79
C GLY A 70 -21.52 -1.40 -14.92
N PRO A 71 -21.59 -0.28 -15.64
CA PRO A 71 -20.64 0.06 -16.69
C PRO A 71 -19.26 0.36 -16.08
N ILE A 72 -18.22 -0.26 -16.65
CA ILE A 72 -16.82 0.01 -16.34
C ILE A 72 -16.17 0.63 -17.58
N HIS A 73 -15.51 1.78 -17.42
CA HIS A 73 -14.69 2.42 -18.45
C HIS A 73 -13.24 2.46 -18.01
N LEU A 74 -12.30 2.12 -18.90
CA LEU A 74 -10.87 2.04 -18.61
C LEU A 74 -10.14 3.19 -19.29
N ILE A 75 -9.40 3.99 -18.55
CA ILE A 75 -8.53 5.04 -19.05
C ILE A 75 -7.09 4.72 -18.66
N VAL A 76 -6.25 4.44 -19.63
CA VAL A 76 -4.81 4.24 -19.43
C VAL A 76 -4.08 5.51 -19.86
N ILE A 77 -3.24 6.04 -18.99
CA ILE A 77 -2.39 7.20 -19.28
C ILE A 77 -0.95 6.73 -19.43
N ASP A 78 -0.43 6.76 -20.67
CA ASP A 78 0.95 6.46 -20.95
C ASP A 78 1.83 7.70 -20.72
N ASP A 79 2.50 7.73 -19.55
CA ASP A 79 3.39 8.84 -19.12
C ASP A 79 4.75 8.78 -19.85
N GLY A 80 4.72 8.78 -21.16
CA GLY A 80 5.92 8.82 -22.01
C GLY A 80 6.77 7.56 -21.87
N SER A 81 6.18 6.38 -21.97
CA SER A 81 6.91 5.11 -21.99
C SER A 81 7.85 5.04 -23.21
N THR A 82 8.99 4.40 -23.01
CA THR A 82 9.99 4.12 -24.06
C THR A 82 9.95 2.67 -24.53
N ASP A 83 9.11 1.86 -23.91
CA ASP A 83 8.87 0.45 -24.23
C ASP A 83 7.50 0.25 -24.94
N ALA A 84 7.05 -0.99 -25.08
CA ALA A 84 5.80 -1.35 -25.72
C ALA A 84 4.55 -1.18 -24.85
N THR A 85 4.57 -0.38 -23.77
CA THR A 85 3.47 -0.24 -22.79
C THR A 85 2.13 0.09 -23.46
N ALA A 86 2.08 1.15 -24.28
CA ALA A 86 0.86 1.57 -24.98
C ALA A 86 0.31 0.48 -25.90
N LYS A 87 1.20 -0.17 -26.66
CA LYS A 87 0.84 -1.27 -27.58
C LYS A 87 0.28 -2.48 -26.80
N ALA A 88 0.89 -2.84 -25.68
CA ALA A 88 0.44 -3.95 -24.85
C ALA A 88 -0.94 -3.68 -24.21
N ALA A 89 -1.18 -2.46 -23.71
CA ALA A 89 -2.46 -2.06 -23.15
C ALA A 89 -3.59 -2.13 -24.20
N LEU A 90 -3.36 -1.56 -25.39
CA LEU A 90 -4.34 -1.57 -26.48
C LEU A 90 -4.63 -2.99 -27.00
N ALA A 91 -3.60 -3.82 -27.14
CA ALA A 91 -3.75 -5.22 -27.55
C ALA A 91 -4.59 -6.02 -26.56
N ALA A 92 -4.37 -5.82 -25.25
CA ALA A 92 -5.13 -6.48 -24.19
C ALA A 92 -6.59 -6.02 -24.17
N ALA A 93 -6.86 -4.73 -24.32
CA ALA A 93 -8.21 -4.18 -24.41
C ALA A 93 -8.97 -4.75 -25.63
N ARG A 94 -8.29 -4.84 -26.78
CA ARG A 94 -8.85 -5.45 -28.00
C ARG A 94 -9.18 -6.94 -27.78
N ALA A 95 -8.24 -7.70 -27.25
CA ALA A 95 -8.40 -9.14 -27.01
C ALA A 95 -9.53 -9.45 -25.99
N ALA A 96 -9.78 -8.52 -25.07
CA ALA A 96 -10.88 -8.61 -24.10
C ALA A 96 -12.22 -8.04 -24.60
N GLY A 97 -12.32 -7.57 -25.86
CA GLY A 97 -13.53 -6.93 -26.38
C GLY A 97 -13.89 -5.61 -25.69
N ALA A 98 -12.93 -4.95 -25.06
CA ALA A 98 -13.15 -3.76 -24.23
C ALA A 98 -12.95 -2.44 -24.98
N LEU A 99 -12.60 -2.43 -26.26
CA LEU A 99 -12.32 -1.20 -27.00
C LEU A 99 -13.42 -0.12 -26.91
N PRO A 100 -14.71 -0.44 -26.93
CA PRO A 100 -15.77 0.60 -26.81
C PRO A 100 -15.78 1.33 -25.46
N ARG A 101 -15.11 0.80 -24.48
CA ARG A 101 -15.02 1.31 -23.10
C ARG A 101 -13.57 1.44 -22.62
N PHE A 102 -12.64 1.62 -23.55
CA PHE A 102 -11.21 1.74 -23.29
C PHE A 102 -10.67 2.98 -23.99
N GLU A 103 -9.94 3.78 -23.26
CA GLU A 103 -9.24 4.95 -23.78
C GLU A 103 -7.76 4.88 -23.38
N LEU A 104 -6.89 5.16 -24.36
CA LEU A 104 -5.46 5.27 -24.16
C LEU A 104 -5.04 6.71 -24.42
N LEU A 105 -4.64 7.41 -23.37
CA LEU A 105 -4.16 8.78 -23.42
C LEU A 105 -2.63 8.81 -23.43
N ARG A 106 -2.08 9.66 -24.27
CA ARG A 106 -0.67 10.04 -24.20
C ARG A 106 -0.53 11.13 -23.14
N GLY A 107 0.27 10.86 -22.09
CA GLY A 107 0.53 11.83 -21.03
C GLY A 107 1.21 13.09 -21.57
N ALA A 108 0.72 14.24 -21.10
CA ALA A 108 1.32 15.53 -21.38
C ALA A 108 2.63 15.71 -20.60
N ALA A 109 3.45 16.69 -21.00
CA ALA A 109 4.69 17.03 -20.32
C ALA A 109 4.46 17.30 -18.82
N LEU A 110 5.39 16.79 -17.98
CA LEU A 110 5.29 16.90 -16.54
C LEU A 110 5.52 18.37 -16.11
N PRO A 111 4.53 19.01 -15.46
CA PRO A 111 4.69 20.36 -14.94
C PRO A 111 5.54 20.39 -13.68
N ASN A 112 6.18 21.53 -13.41
CA ASN A 112 6.92 21.72 -12.18
C ASN A 112 6.04 21.52 -10.94
N GLY A 113 6.60 20.85 -9.92
CA GLY A 113 5.93 20.58 -8.65
C GLY A 113 4.93 19.44 -8.67
N TRP A 114 4.88 18.66 -9.76
CA TRP A 114 4.10 17.42 -9.83
C TRP A 114 5.01 16.18 -9.83
N THR A 115 4.56 15.12 -9.16
CA THR A 115 5.13 13.79 -9.40
C THR A 115 4.53 13.19 -10.67
N GLY A 116 5.32 12.38 -11.40
CA GLY A 116 4.86 11.80 -12.67
C GLY A 116 3.57 10.98 -12.54
N LYS A 117 3.47 10.16 -11.48
CA LYS A 117 2.28 9.34 -11.23
C LYS A 117 1.03 10.21 -10.98
N LEU A 118 1.14 11.23 -10.12
CA LEU A 118 0.02 12.10 -9.81
C LEU A 118 -0.40 12.97 -10.99
N TRP A 119 0.58 13.40 -11.84
CA TRP A 119 0.27 14.11 -13.07
C TRP A 119 -0.49 13.22 -14.06
N ALA A 120 -0.05 11.98 -14.26
CA ALA A 120 -0.77 11.03 -15.10
C ALA A 120 -2.19 10.76 -14.56
N LEU A 121 -2.34 10.52 -13.25
CA LEU A 121 -3.65 10.35 -12.62
C LEU A 121 -4.55 11.57 -12.82
N SER A 122 -4.02 12.81 -12.73
CA SER A 122 -4.82 14.03 -12.88
C SER A 122 -5.41 14.17 -14.28
N GLN A 123 -4.65 13.78 -15.30
CA GLN A 123 -5.13 13.78 -16.69
C GLN A 123 -6.25 12.75 -16.88
N GLY A 124 -6.10 11.55 -16.28
CA GLY A 124 -7.14 10.53 -16.30
C GLY A 124 -8.41 10.96 -15.55
N VAL A 125 -8.28 11.68 -14.42
CA VAL A 125 -9.42 12.24 -13.69
C VAL A 125 -10.16 13.29 -14.54
N THR A 126 -9.42 14.12 -15.28
CA THR A 126 -10.00 15.12 -16.20
C THR A 126 -10.81 14.44 -17.31
N ALA A 127 -10.25 13.41 -17.95
CA ALA A 127 -10.98 12.63 -18.96
C ALA A 127 -12.21 11.90 -18.38
N ALA A 128 -12.08 11.35 -17.16
CA ALA A 128 -13.18 10.68 -16.47
C ALA A 128 -14.37 11.61 -16.14
N ALA A 129 -14.15 12.92 -16.03
CA ALA A 129 -15.21 13.88 -15.74
C ALA A 129 -16.28 13.91 -16.84
N GLU A 130 -15.92 13.69 -18.10
CA GLU A 130 -16.83 13.65 -19.25
C GLU A 130 -17.73 12.41 -19.23
N LEU A 131 -17.32 11.37 -18.48
CA LEU A 131 -18.02 10.09 -18.44
C LEU A 131 -19.06 9.99 -17.31
N SER A 132 -19.29 11.07 -16.55
CA SER A 132 -20.24 11.09 -15.43
C SER A 132 -20.07 9.90 -14.46
N ALA A 133 -18.85 9.66 -13.99
CA ALA A 133 -18.52 8.55 -13.11
C ALA A 133 -19.17 8.68 -11.73
N ASP A 134 -19.79 7.62 -11.22
CA ASP A 134 -20.20 7.51 -9.82
C ASP A 134 -18.98 7.24 -8.93
N TYR A 135 -18.02 6.47 -9.45
CA TYR A 135 -16.76 6.13 -8.79
C TYR A 135 -15.58 6.23 -9.74
N LEU A 136 -14.47 6.71 -9.21
CA LEU A 136 -13.13 6.59 -9.81
C LEU A 136 -12.41 5.43 -9.13
N LEU A 137 -11.84 4.53 -9.90
CA LEU A 137 -10.94 3.48 -9.40
C LEU A 137 -9.52 3.78 -9.86
N PHE A 138 -8.64 4.19 -8.97
CA PHE A 138 -7.22 4.29 -9.24
C PHE A 138 -6.58 2.91 -9.09
N SER A 139 -5.90 2.45 -10.12
CA SER A 139 -5.23 1.15 -10.15
C SER A 139 -3.82 1.30 -10.71
N ASP A 140 -2.84 0.68 -10.06
CA ASP A 140 -1.49 0.61 -10.63
C ASP A 140 -1.48 -0.31 -11.87
N ALA A 141 -0.56 -0.01 -12.80
CA ALA A 141 -0.41 -0.74 -14.06
C ALA A 141 0.05 -2.20 -13.90
N ASP A 142 0.55 -2.55 -12.73
CA ASP A 142 1.00 -3.90 -12.36
C ASP A 142 0.01 -4.63 -11.43
N THR A 143 -1.21 -4.13 -11.31
CA THR A 143 -2.26 -4.73 -10.45
C THR A 143 -3.23 -5.58 -11.26
N CYS A 144 -3.29 -6.87 -10.94
CA CYS A 144 -4.26 -7.81 -11.48
C CYS A 144 -5.43 -7.95 -10.52
N HIS A 145 -6.63 -7.57 -10.97
CA HIS A 145 -7.85 -7.62 -10.18
C HIS A 145 -8.55 -8.97 -10.30
N GLY A 146 -9.02 -9.52 -9.17
CA GLY A 146 -9.91 -10.68 -9.20
C GLY A 146 -11.26 -10.34 -9.88
N PRO A 147 -12.00 -11.34 -10.34
CA PRO A 147 -13.25 -11.11 -11.11
C PRO A 147 -14.28 -10.27 -10.38
N THR A 148 -14.33 -10.33 -9.06
CA THR A 148 -15.32 -9.64 -8.22
C THR A 148 -14.79 -8.37 -7.54
N SER A 149 -13.55 -7.97 -7.84
CA SER A 149 -12.88 -6.87 -7.13
C SER A 149 -13.64 -5.55 -7.20
N VAL A 150 -14.10 -5.14 -8.39
CA VAL A 150 -14.84 -3.88 -8.57
C VAL A 150 -16.19 -3.93 -7.84
N ALA A 151 -16.91 -5.04 -7.96
CA ALA A 151 -18.17 -5.25 -7.25
C ALA A 151 -17.99 -5.14 -5.73
N SER A 152 -16.94 -5.76 -5.20
CA SER A 152 -16.60 -5.75 -3.77
C SER A 152 -16.26 -4.35 -3.25
N LEU A 153 -15.50 -3.57 -4.03
CA LEU A 153 -15.15 -2.19 -3.69
C LEU A 153 -16.38 -1.28 -3.65
N VAL A 154 -17.21 -1.34 -4.68
CA VAL A 154 -18.47 -0.56 -4.75
C VAL A 154 -19.39 -0.96 -3.61
N ALA A 155 -19.49 -2.24 -3.35
CA ALA A 155 -20.26 -2.81 -2.26
C ALA A 155 -19.85 -2.27 -0.89
N ASP A 156 -18.56 -2.25 -0.57
CA ASP A 156 -18.05 -1.67 0.69
C ASP A 156 -18.32 -0.15 0.74
N ALA A 157 -18.17 0.55 -0.39
CA ALA A 157 -18.44 1.97 -0.46
C ALA A 157 -19.92 2.31 -0.17
N GLU A 158 -20.85 1.56 -0.77
CA GLU A 158 -22.30 1.79 -0.58
C GLU A 158 -22.77 1.34 0.80
N ALA A 159 -22.43 0.13 1.24
CA ALA A 159 -22.90 -0.43 2.50
C ALA A 159 -22.42 0.34 3.73
N ASN A 160 -21.23 0.94 3.67
CA ASN A 160 -20.62 1.66 4.77
C ASN A 160 -20.53 3.17 4.54
N ASP A 161 -21.17 3.68 3.48
CA ASP A 161 -21.13 5.09 3.06
C ASP A 161 -19.70 5.62 3.05
N ARG A 162 -18.79 4.96 2.30
CA ARG A 162 -17.39 5.35 2.20
C ARG A 162 -17.16 6.25 0.98
N ASP A 163 -16.36 7.28 1.20
CA ASP A 163 -15.89 8.18 0.14
C ASP A 163 -14.64 7.61 -0.56
N LEU A 164 -13.82 6.86 0.18
CA LEU A 164 -12.65 6.16 -0.34
C LEU A 164 -12.56 4.76 0.26
N VAL A 165 -12.50 3.75 -0.60
CA VAL A 165 -12.24 2.35 -0.24
C VAL A 165 -10.93 1.94 -0.87
N SER A 166 -9.95 1.54 -0.07
CA SER A 166 -8.66 1.07 -0.55
C SER A 166 -8.44 -0.39 -0.18
N HIS A 167 -7.99 -1.16 -1.17
CA HIS A 167 -7.52 -2.51 -0.94
C HIS A 167 -5.99 -2.57 -1.10
N MET A 168 -5.30 -2.96 -0.03
CA MET A 168 -3.89 -3.33 -0.11
C MET A 168 -3.80 -4.59 -0.96
N VAL A 169 -3.26 -4.46 -2.17
CA VAL A 169 -3.09 -5.59 -3.09
C VAL A 169 -2.13 -6.63 -2.51
N LYS A 170 -2.40 -7.90 -2.75
CA LYS A 170 -1.51 -8.98 -2.32
C LYS A 170 -0.24 -8.94 -3.14
N LEU A 171 0.87 -8.56 -2.52
CA LEU A 171 2.18 -8.53 -3.14
C LEU A 171 2.71 -9.97 -3.35
N SER A 172 3.67 -10.16 -4.26
CA SER A 172 4.30 -11.48 -4.48
C SER A 172 5.10 -11.93 -3.26
N ALA A 173 5.06 -13.23 -2.96
CA ALA A 173 5.91 -13.90 -1.97
C ALA A 173 6.45 -15.22 -2.56
N ALA A 174 6.95 -15.18 -3.80
CA ALA A 174 7.42 -16.35 -4.53
C ALA A 174 8.91 -16.65 -4.28
N THR A 175 9.76 -15.61 -4.29
CA THR A 175 11.21 -15.75 -4.06
C THR A 175 11.53 -15.84 -2.55
N PRO A 176 12.70 -16.36 -2.14
CA PRO A 176 13.12 -16.36 -0.74
C PRO A 176 13.16 -14.95 -0.13
N ALA A 177 13.62 -13.94 -0.89
CA ALA A 177 13.65 -12.55 -0.46
C ALA A 177 12.23 -12.01 -0.22
N GLU A 178 11.30 -12.29 -1.15
CA GLU A 178 9.91 -11.91 -1.00
C GLU A 178 9.25 -12.61 0.19
N ARG A 179 9.46 -13.93 0.38
CA ARG A 179 8.89 -14.67 1.53
C ARG A 179 9.34 -14.11 2.87
N LEU A 180 10.57 -13.66 2.97
CA LEU A 180 11.10 -13.06 4.19
C LEU A 180 10.55 -11.65 4.42
N LEU A 181 10.56 -10.79 3.39
CA LEU A 181 10.40 -9.35 3.57
C LEU A 181 9.01 -8.81 3.24
N ILE A 182 8.29 -9.40 2.27
CA ILE A 182 7.01 -8.85 1.81
C ILE A 182 5.88 -9.01 2.84
N PRO A 183 5.70 -10.16 3.51
CA PRO A 183 4.71 -10.26 4.58
C PRO A 183 4.98 -9.26 5.71
N ALA A 184 6.26 -9.02 6.03
CA ALA A 184 6.65 -8.04 7.03
C ALA A 184 6.38 -6.60 6.58
N PHE A 185 6.52 -6.28 5.28
CA PHE A 185 6.13 -4.99 4.73
C PHE A 185 4.64 -4.70 5.02
N VAL A 186 3.77 -5.64 4.72
CA VAL A 186 2.32 -5.51 4.97
C VAL A 186 2.03 -5.41 6.47
N PHE A 187 2.68 -6.24 7.28
CA PHE A 187 2.56 -6.20 8.74
C PHE A 187 2.98 -4.85 9.32
N PHE A 188 4.12 -4.29 8.89
CA PHE A 188 4.58 -2.98 9.34
C PHE A 188 3.67 -1.86 8.86
N PHE A 189 3.15 -1.95 7.63
CA PHE A 189 2.19 -0.99 7.12
C PHE A 189 0.92 -0.96 7.98
N PHE A 190 0.32 -2.11 8.28
CA PHE A 190 -0.87 -2.17 9.13
C PHE A 190 -0.58 -1.83 10.61
N LYS A 191 0.63 -2.07 11.11
CA LYS A 191 1.04 -1.58 12.43
C LYS A 191 1.06 -0.05 12.49
N LEU A 192 1.54 0.60 11.42
CA LEU A 192 1.51 2.06 11.29
C LEU A 192 0.09 2.57 11.09
N TYR A 193 -0.70 1.88 10.28
CA TYR A 193 -2.02 2.27 9.79
C TYR A 193 -3.07 1.17 10.07
N PRO A 194 -3.45 0.94 11.34
CA PRO A 194 -4.45 -0.08 11.67
C PRO A 194 -5.78 0.18 10.95
N PRO A 195 -6.33 -0.80 10.19
CA PRO A 195 -7.55 -0.62 9.43
C PRO A 195 -8.74 -0.14 10.25
N ALA A 196 -8.90 -0.64 11.48
CA ALA A 196 -9.96 -0.19 12.39
C ALA A 196 -9.82 1.30 12.76
N CYS A 197 -8.58 1.79 12.95
CA CYS A 197 -8.33 3.20 13.24
C CYS A 197 -8.52 4.10 12.00
N ILE A 198 -8.25 3.57 10.80
CA ILE A 198 -8.49 4.28 9.54
C ILE A 198 -9.98 4.44 9.30
N ALA A 199 -10.75 3.38 9.51
CA ALA A 199 -12.19 3.36 9.29
C ALA A 199 -12.99 4.19 10.32
N ASP A 200 -12.40 4.49 11.47
CA ASP A 200 -13.00 5.30 12.53
C ASP A 200 -12.98 6.79 12.12
N PRO A 201 -14.14 7.44 11.93
CA PRO A 201 -14.21 8.84 11.53
C PRO A 201 -13.70 9.81 12.61
N GLN A 202 -13.71 9.41 13.88
CA GLN A 202 -13.24 10.24 14.99
C GLN A 202 -11.72 10.32 15.07
N ARG A 203 -11.00 9.37 14.45
CA ARG A 203 -9.53 9.33 14.44
C ARG A 203 -8.97 10.06 13.24
N ARG A 204 -7.93 10.88 13.46
CA ARG A 204 -7.24 11.61 12.38
C ARG A 204 -6.34 10.71 11.52
N LEU A 205 -6.09 9.47 11.94
CA LEU A 205 -5.23 8.54 11.20
C LEU A 205 -5.87 8.18 9.87
N ALA A 206 -5.11 8.36 8.79
CA ALA A 206 -5.54 8.07 7.42
C ALA A 206 -4.41 7.44 6.62
N ALA A 207 -4.74 6.43 5.85
CA ALA A 207 -3.86 5.80 4.86
C ALA A 207 -4.70 5.06 3.82
N ALA A 208 -4.10 4.84 2.67
CA ALA A 208 -4.58 3.98 1.60
C ALA A 208 -3.41 3.22 1.00
N ALA A 209 -3.67 2.24 0.14
CA ALA A 209 -2.68 1.52 -0.64
C ALA A 209 -2.91 1.80 -2.12
N GLY A 210 -1.91 2.36 -2.78
CA GLY A 210 -2.01 2.98 -4.11
C GLY A 210 -2.39 2.04 -5.25
N GLY A 211 -2.17 0.74 -5.09
CA GLY A 211 -2.49 -0.26 -6.12
C GLY A 211 -3.97 -0.44 -6.41
N CYS A 212 -4.86 -0.06 -5.48
CA CYS A 212 -6.31 -0.21 -5.66
C CYS A 212 -7.08 0.73 -4.72
N MET A 213 -7.60 1.84 -5.26
CA MET A 213 -8.35 2.85 -4.51
C MET A 213 -9.60 3.27 -5.28
N LEU A 214 -10.77 2.88 -4.78
CA LEU A 214 -12.07 3.34 -5.27
C LEU A 214 -12.49 4.58 -4.48
N MET A 215 -12.92 5.64 -5.17
CA MET A 215 -13.39 6.85 -4.50
C MET A 215 -14.52 7.56 -5.24
N ARG A 216 -15.34 8.30 -4.49
CA ARG A 216 -16.37 9.16 -5.05
C ARG A 216 -15.75 10.43 -5.66
N PRO A 217 -16.05 10.81 -6.91
CA PRO A 217 -15.51 12.03 -7.52
C PRO A 217 -15.79 13.29 -6.69
N LYS A 218 -16.97 13.37 -6.07
CA LYS A 218 -17.34 14.50 -5.18
C LYS A 218 -16.41 14.60 -3.96
N ALA A 219 -15.95 13.49 -3.41
CA ALA A 219 -15.03 13.48 -2.29
C ALA A 219 -13.63 13.95 -2.72
N LEU A 220 -13.18 13.54 -3.91
CA LEU A 220 -11.94 14.04 -4.50
C LEU A 220 -11.99 15.55 -4.70
N ALA A 221 -13.08 16.07 -5.29
CA ALA A 221 -13.26 17.51 -5.51
C ALA A 221 -13.27 18.27 -4.18
N ARG A 222 -14.02 17.80 -3.17
CA ARG A 222 -14.06 18.40 -1.82
C ARG A 222 -12.69 18.43 -1.14
N ALA A 223 -11.85 17.44 -1.41
CA ALA A 223 -10.49 17.37 -0.87
C ALA A 223 -9.46 18.26 -1.61
N GLY A 224 -9.88 19.04 -2.63
CA GLY A 224 -9.03 19.89 -3.44
C GLY A 224 -8.40 19.18 -4.64
N GLY A 225 -8.91 18.02 -5.03
CA GLY A 225 -8.41 17.25 -6.17
C GLY A 225 -7.01 16.70 -5.95
N LEU A 226 -6.42 16.13 -6.99
CA LEU A 226 -5.03 15.65 -6.97
C LEU A 226 -4.01 16.80 -6.87
N GLN A 227 -4.42 18.01 -7.20
CA GLN A 227 -3.62 19.22 -7.03
C GLN A 227 -3.17 19.43 -5.57
N ALA A 228 -4.02 19.11 -4.60
CA ALA A 228 -3.72 19.24 -3.17
C ALA A 228 -2.54 18.37 -2.71
N ILE A 229 -2.21 17.33 -3.47
CA ILE A 229 -1.15 16.37 -3.12
C ILE A 229 -0.07 16.23 -4.20
N ARG A 230 -0.03 17.14 -5.19
CA ARG A 230 0.72 17.03 -6.44
C ARG A 230 2.21 16.66 -6.29
N SER A 231 2.86 17.07 -5.21
CA SER A 231 4.28 16.84 -4.94
C SER A 231 4.55 15.64 -4.01
N HIS A 232 3.52 14.95 -3.50
CA HIS A 232 3.71 13.91 -2.51
C HIS A 232 4.21 12.60 -3.15
N ILE A 233 5.32 12.08 -2.61
CA ILE A 233 5.91 10.79 -3.04
C ILE A 233 5.05 9.62 -2.56
N ILE A 234 4.44 9.74 -1.37
CA ILE A 234 3.51 8.75 -0.80
C ILE A 234 2.08 9.27 -1.10
N ASP A 235 1.70 9.14 -2.36
CA ASP A 235 0.50 9.71 -2.96
C ASP A 235 -0.79 9.14 -2.34
N ASP A 236 -0.85 7.85 -2.09
CA ASP A 236 -1.98 7.12 -1.54
C ASP A 236 -2.34 7.55 -0.11
N CYS A 237 -1.34 7.59 0.78
CA CYS A 237 -1.54 8.05 2.14
C CYS A 237 -1.84 9.56 2.21
N ALA A 238 -1.25 10.36 1.31
CA ALA A 238 -1.55 11.78 1.18
C ALA A 238 -3.00 12.00 0.73
N LEU A 239 -3.45 11.28 -0.30
CA LEU A 239 -4.83 11.33 -0.77
C LEU A 239 -5.84 10.93 0.31
N ALA A 240 -5.60 9.79 0.98
CA ALA A 240 -6.44 9.34 2.09
C ALA A 240 -6.56 10.40 3.20
N ARG A 241 -5.44 11.10 3.49
CA ARG A 241 -5.40 12.15 4.51
C ARG A 241 -6.24 13.36 4.12
N VAL A 242 -6.10 13.89 2.91
CA VAL A 242 -6.87 15.07 2.48
C VAL A 242 -8.36 14.74 2.36
N VAL A 243 -8.72 13.55 1.87
CA VAL A 243 -10.11 13.08 1.83
C VAL A 243 -10.70 13.00 3.24
N LYS A 244 -9.99 12.38 4.18
CA LYS A 244 -10.49 12.25 5.57
C LYS A 244 -10.60 13.60 6.27
N HIS A 245 -9.63 14.50 6.09
CA HIS A 245 -9.66 15.84 6.68
C HIS A 245 -10.76 16.74 6.09
N SER A 246 -11.19 16.49 4.85
CA SER A 246 -12.35 17.16 4.27
C SER A 246 -13.70 16.55 4.69
N GLY A 247 -13.71 15.70 5.75
CA GLY A 247 -14.91 15.04 6.27
C GLY A 247 -15.27 13.73 5.58
N GLY A 248 -14.43 13.21 4.70
CA GLY A 248 -14.67 11.96 3.99
C GLY A 248 -14.49 10.72 4.88
N ARG A 249 -15.27 9.70 4.63
CA ARG A 249 -15.20 8.38 5.28
C ARG A 249 -14.35 7.46 4.43
N ILE A 250 -13.31 6.89 5.03
CA ILE A 250 -12.35 6.04 4.31
C ILE A 250 -12.27 4.64 4.93
N SER A 251 -11.85 3.66 4.14
CA SER A 251 -11.50 2.32 4.62
C SER A 251 -10.25 1.78 3.90
N LEU A 252 -9.54 0.91 4.61
CA LEU A 252 -8.39 0.17 4.10
C LEU A 252 -8.53 -1.29 4.52
N ARG A 253 -8.40 -2.21 3.56
CA ARG A 253 -8.45 -3.65 3.80
C ARG A 253 -7.38 -4.37 3.00
N LEU A 254 -7.08 -5.61 3.38
CA LEU A 254 -6.19 -6.47 2.61
C LEU A 254 -7.00 -7.25 1.56
N ALA A 255 -6.56 -7.21 0.30
CA ALA A 255 -7.19 -7.95 -0.78
C ALA A 255 -6.67 -9.40 -0.84
N GLU A 256 -7.55 -10.34 -1.09
CA GLU A 256 -7.18 -11.74 -1.37
C GLU A 256 -6.98 -11.99 -2.87
N GLU A 257 -7.90 -11.48 -3.68
CA GLU A 257 -7.96 -11.76 -5.12
C GLU A 257 -7.24 -10.73 -5.98
N THR A 258 -7.06 -9.50 -5.48
CA THR A 258 -6.31 -8.46 -6.19
C THR A 258 -4.83 -8.58 -5.84
N ARG A 259 -3.99 -8.77 -6.86
CA ARG A 259 -2.57 -9.11 -6.70
C ARG A 259 -1.68 -8.18 -7.52
N SER A 260 -0.51 -7.84 -6.97
CA SER A 260 0.55 -7.21 -7.77
C SER A 260 1.25 -8.25 -8.64
N LEU A 261 1.45 -7.90 -9.90
CA LEU A 261 2.22 -8.69 -10.87
C LEU A 261 3.73 -8.44 -10.75
N ARG A 262 4.11 -7.41 -9.99
CA ARG A 262 5.51 -7.09 -9.74
C ARG A 262 6.15 -8.15 -8.87
N ARG A 263 7.28 -8.65 -9.34
CA ARG A 263 8.13 -9.59 -8.62
C ARG A 263 9.44 -8.91 -8.26
N TYR A 264 10.00 -9.29 -7.12
CA TYR A 264 11.29 -8.82 -6.65
C TYR A 264 12.26 -10.00 -6.64
N ALA A 265 13.24 -9.95 -7.53
CA ALA A 265 14.19 -11.05 -7.69
C ALA A 265 15.21 -11.12 -6.54
N SER A 266 15.47 -10.01 -5.85
CA SER A 266 16.55 -9.91 -4.87
C SER A 266 16.18 -9.09 -3.63
N PHE A 267 16.97 -9.26 -2.57
CA PHE A 267 16.91 -8.42 -1.38
C PHE A 267 17.18 -6.95 -1.70
N THR A 268 18.06 -6.66 -2.66
CA THR A 268 18.40 -5.30 -3.09
C THR A 268 17.18 -4.58 -3.68
N GLU A 269 16.39 -5.26 -4.51
CA GLU A 269 15.20 -4.67 -5.12
C GLU A 269 14.12 -4.35 -4.06
N ILE A 270 13.93 -5.24 -3.09
CA ILE A 270 13.00 -4.97 -1.98
C ILE A 270 13.54 -3.84 -1.09
N GLY A 271 14.85 -3.84 -0.83
CA GLY A 271 15.50 -2.74 -0.11
C GLY A 271 15.32 -1.40 -0.81
N ALA A 272 15.45 -1.36 -2.13
CA ALA A 272 15.20 -0.15 -2.93
C ALA A 272 13.72 0.29 -2.87
N MET A 273 12.76 -0.67 -2.91
CA MET A 273 11.34 -0.38 -2.74
C MET A 273 11.06 0.28 -1.40
N ILE A 274 11.61 -0.24 -0.30
CA ILE A 274 11.42 0.28 1.06
C ILE A 274 12.11 1.64 1.20
N SER A 275 13.38 1.74 0.80
CA SER A 275 14.18 2.98 0.96
C SER A 275 13.61 4.16 0.17
N ARG A 276 12.90 3.93 -0.93
CA ARG A 276 12.30 4.98 -1.74
C ARG A 276 11.42 5.92 -0.92
N THR A 277 10.69 5.42 0.06
CA THR A 277 9.69 6.17 0.82
C THR A 277 9.93 6.22 2.33
N ALA A 278 10.91 5.46 2.85
CA ALA A 278 11.08 5.29 4.29
C ALA A 278 11.41 6.61 5.01
N PHE A 279 12.30 7.45 4.48
CA PHE A 279 12.64 8.72 5.11
C PHE A 279 11.57 9.80 4.86
N ALA A 280 10.88 9.77 3.72
CA ALA A 280 9.70 10.60 3.46
C ALA A 280 8.56 10.28 4.47
N GLN A 281 8.36 9.01 4.83
CA GLN A 281 7.42 8.61 5.89
C GLN A 281 7.78 9.23 7.25
N LEU A 282 9.06 9.48 7.52
CA LEU A 282 9.57 10.17 8.71
C LEU A 282 9.59 11.70 8.55
N ARG A 283 8.96 12.25 7.50
CA ARG A 283 8.95 13.69 7.17
C ARG A 283 10.36 14.29 7.06
N HIS A 284 11.31 13.52 6.58
CA HIS A 284 12.72 13.89 6.44
C HIS A 284 13.37 14.39 7.75
N SER A 285 12.86 13.95 8.91
CA SER A 285 13.35 14.35 10.24
C SER A 285 14.35 13.35 10.79
N TYR A 286 15.58 13.79 11.03
CA TYR A 286 16.62 12.95 11.65
C TYR A 286 16.30 12.61 13.12
N LEU A 287 15.57 13.46 13.84
CA LEU A 287 15.11 13.16 15.20
C LEU A 287 14.10 11.99 15.17
N THR A 288 13.14 12.03 14.24
CA THR A 288 12.19 10.94 14.05
C THR A 288 12.89 9.67 13.59
N LEU A 289 13.95 9.79 12.76
CA LEU A 289 14.80 8.67 12.37
C LEU A 289 15.44 8.02 13.60
N ALA A 290 16.12 8.80 14.45
CA ALA A 290 16.76 8.30 15.68
C ALA A 290 15.76 7.60 16.60
N ALA A 291 14.59 8.23 16.81
CA ALA A 291 13.50 7.63 17.59
C ALA A 291 12.98 6.31 16.97
N THR A 292 12.90 6.24 15.62
CA THR A 292 12.50 5.02 14.89
C THR A 292 13.53 3.91 15.06
N LEU A 293 14.82 4.22 14.93
CA LEU A 293 15.91 3.24 15.11
C LEU A 293 15.91 2.69 16.53
N LEU A 294 15.78 3.56 17.55
CA LEU A 294 15.64 3.13 18.95
C LEU A 294 14.39 2.26 19.14
N GLY A 295 13.26 2.68 18.56
CA GLY A 295 12.02 1.91 18.62
C GLY A 295 12.13 0.53 17.96
N LEU A 296 12.80 0.42 16.82
CA LEU A 296 13.07 -0.86 16.15
C LEU A 296 13.98 -1.75 17.02
N PHE A 297 15.02 -1.18 17.60
CA PHE A 297 15.90 -1.91 18.52
C PHE A 297 15.13 -2.46 19.72
N LEU A 298 14.43 -1.60 20.46
CA LEU A 298 13.68 -2.00 21.66
C LEU A 298 12.58 -3.02 21.34
N THR A 299 11.89 -2.86 20.20
CA THR A 299 10.73 -3.69 19.87
C THR A 299 11.13 -5.07 19.34
N TYR A 300 12.16 -5.14 18.48
CA TYR A 300 12.47 -6.35 17.70
C TYR A 300 13.81 -6.99 18.05
N LEU A 301 14.83 -6.19 18.35
CA LEU A 301 16.20 -6.72 18.54
C LEU A 301 16.50 -7.02 20.00
N LEU A 302 16.12 -6.13 20.91
CA LEU A 302 16.36 -6.31 22.35
C LEU A 302 15.80 -7.65 22.87
N PRO A 303 14.58 -8.11 22.50
CA PRO A 303 14.11 -9.44 22.90
C PRO A 303 15.05 -10.58 22.55
N ALA A 304 15.63 -10.54 21.35
CA ALA A 304 16.58 -11.56 20.91
C ALA A 304 17.92 -11.45 21.66
N VAL A 305 18.42 -10.26 21.93
CA VAL A 305 19.65 -10.00 22.69
C VAL A 305 19.54 -10.53 24.11
N LEU A 306 18.37 -10.37 24.76
CA LEU A 306 18.13 -10.84 26.13
C LEU A 306 18.33 -12.36 26.29
N LEU A 307 18.14 -13.14 25.23
CA LEU A 307 18.35 -14.61 25.28
C LEU A 307 19.81 -15.01 25.52
N PHE A 308 20.74 -14.12 25.23
CA PHE A 308 22.20 -14.41 25.31
C PHE A 308 22.87 -13.82 26.57
N ILE A 309 22.12 -13.13 27.46
CA ILE A 309 22.68 -12.49 28.65
C ILE A 309 22.97 -13.54 29.75
N GLY A 310 22.32 -14.70 29.72
CA GLY A 310 22.52 -15.78 30.66
C GLY A 310 21.84 -15.62 32.02
N ASP A 311 21.12 -14.51 32.26
CA ASP A 311 20.33 -14.28 33.47
C ASP A 311 18.90 -14.82 33.24
N PRO A 312 18.42 -15.85 33.99
CA PRO A 312 17.14 -16.49 33.74
C PRO A 312 15.93 -15.54 33.68
N PRO A 313 15.74 -14.57 34.57
CA PRO A 313 14.67 -13.55 34.46
C PRO A 313 14.72 -12.76 33.13
N LEU A 314 15.90 -12.35 32.68
CA LEU A 314 16.05 -11.60 31.42
C LEU A 314 15.75 -12.47 30.20
N VAL A 315 16.19 -13.73 30.22
CA VAL A 315 15.87 -14.72 29.19
C VAL A 315 14.35 -14.94 29.12
N CYS A 316 13.67 -15.08 30.25
CA CYS A 316 12.20 -15.21 30.29
C CYS A 316 11.49 -13.99 29.69
N LEU A 317 11.93 -12.76 29.97
CA LEU A 317 11.39 -11.55 29.37
C LEU A 317 11.61 -11.50 27.87
N GLY A 318 12.80 -11.88 27.40
CA GLY A 318 13.12 -11.99 25.97
C GLY A 318 12.22 -12.98 25.25
N LEU A 319 12.06 -14.20 25.81
CA LEU A 319 11.17 -15.24 25.27
C LEU A 319 9.71 -14.78 25.25
N ALA A 320 9.21 -14.16 26.32
CA ALA A 320 7.84 -13.64 26.35
C ALA A 320 7.59 -12.62 25.25
N ALA A 321 8.52 -11.66 25.03
CA ALA A 321 8.42 -10.68 23.98
C ALA A 321 8.47 -11.32 22.58
N LEU A 322 9.34 -12.31 22.34
CA LEU A 322 9.44 -13.05 21.09
C LEU A 322 8.17 -13.86 20.77
N VAL A 323 7.57 -14.49 21.77
CA VAL A 323 6.29 -15.21 21.62
C VAL A 323 5.19 -14.25 21.23
N LEU A 324 5.01 -13.13 21.95
CA LEU A 324 3.99 -12.11 21.64
C LEU A 324 4.19 -11.55 20.23
N MET A 325 5.43 -11.26 19.85
CA MET A 325 5.81 -10.79 18.51
C MET A 325 5.40 -11.81 17.44
N SER A 326 5.73 -13.06 17.63
CA SER A 326 5.42 -14.14 16.69
C SER A 326 3.91 -14.36 16.57
N LEU A 327 3.17 -14.31 17.67
CA LEU A 327 1.70 -14.40 17.68
C LEU A 327 1.05 -13.25 16.90
N CYS A 328 1.56 -12.02 17.04
CA CYS A 328 1.07 -10.86 16.27
C CYS A 328 1.35 -11.01 14.77
N TYR A 329 2.49 -11.58 14.38
CA TYR A 329 2.88 -11.68 12.98
C TYR A 329 2.30 -12.91 12.26
N LEU A 330 1.99 -13.96 13.00
CA LEU A 330 1.48 -15.23 12.48
C LEU A 330 0.27 -15.12 11.53
N PRO A 331 -0.76 -14.28 11.78
CA PRO A 331 -1.87 -14.14 10.85
C PRO A 331 -1.43 -13.63 9.46
N THR A 332 -0.48 -12.69 9.40
CA THR A 332 0.07 -12.18 8.14
C THR A 332 0.87 -13.27 7.42
N VAL A 333 1.69 -14.03 8.13
CA VAL A 333 2.44 -15.17 7.56
C VAL A 333 1.49 -16.20 6.95
N ARG A 334 0.40 -16.55 7.66
CA ARG A 334 -0.62 -17.48 7.17
C ARG A 334 -1.39 -16.95 5.96
N PHE A 335 -1.68 -15.64 5.92
CA PHE A 335 -2.31 -15.01 4.75
C PHE A 335 -1.49 -15.20 3.48
N TYR A 336 -0.16 -15.19 3.60
CA TYR A 336 0.76 -15.47 2.48
C TYR A 336 0.96 -16.97 2.21
N GLY A 337 0.32 -17.87 2.97
CA GLY A 337 0.46 -19.31 2.80
C GLY A 337 1.83 -19.85 3.20
N LEU A 338 2.54 -19.12 4.05
CA LEU A 338 3.89 -19.52 4.50
C LEU A 338 3.82 -20.35 5.78
N SER A 339 4.88 -21.15 6.02
CA SER A 339 5.04 -21.89 7.27
C SER A 339 5.01 -20.96 8.49
N PRO A 340 4.32 -21.33 9.58
CA PRO A 340 4.31 -20.57 10.84
C PRO A 340 5.70 -20.22 11.38
N LEU A 341 6.72 -21.00 11.04
CA LEU A 341 8.12 -20.75 11.46
C LEU A 341 8.65 -19.40 10.96
N TRP A 342 8.13 -18.87 9.85
CA TRP A 342 8.51 -17.55 9.38
C TRP A 342 8.11 -16.42 10.35
N SER A 343 7.18 -16.67 11.28
CA SER A 343 6.81 -15.69 12.30
C SER A 343 7.94 -15.40 13.29
N LEU A 344 8.91 -16.30 13.43
CA LEU A 344 10.09 -16.14 14.28
C LEU A 344 11.18 -15.24 13.64
N CYS A 345 11.05 -14.92 12.34
CA CYS A 345 12.07 -14.18 11.59
C CYS A 345 12.03 -12.67 11.80
N LEU A 346 11.03 -12.12 12.53
CA LEU A 346 10.88 -10.66 12.69
C LEU A 346 12.14 -9.94 13.21
N PRO A 347 12.94 -10.47 14.14
CA PRO A 347 14.17 -9.81 14.55
C PRO A 347 15.17 -9.64 13.40
N VAL A 348 15.38 -10.68 12.60
CA VAL A 348 16.26 -10.64 11.42
C VAL A 348 15.71 -9.68 10.36
N ILE A 349 14.40 -9.73 10.12
CA ILE A 349 13.71 -8.81 9.22
C ILE A 349 13.89 -7.36 9.67
N ALA A 350 13.77 -7.08 10.97
CA ALA A 350 13.94 -5.74 11.53
C ALA A 350 15.35 -5.17 11.30
N ILE A 351 16.40 -6.02 11.30
CA ILE A 351 17.76 -5.59 10.93
C ILE A 351 17.77 -5.08 9.49
N PHE A 352 17.17 -5.83 8.56
CA PHE A 352 17.11 -5.44 7.17
C PHE A 352 16.34 -4.11 6.98
N TYR A 353 15.17 -3.96 7.63
CA TYR A 353 14.38 -2.73 7.58
C TYR A 353 15.11 -1.54 8.21
N THR A 354 15.85 -1.76 9.30
CA THR A 354 16.71 -0.74 9.90
C THR A 354 17.75 -0.23 8.90
N GLY A 355 18.43 -1.13 8.21
CA GLY A 355 19.37 -0.79 7.14
C GLY A 355 18.69 -0.01 5.99
N ALA A 356 17.51 -0.45 5.55
CA ALA A 356 16.76 0.23 4.48
C ALA A 356 16.33 1.66 4.87
N VAL A 357 15.90 1.88 6.12
CA VAL A 357 15.52 3.21 6.63
C VAL A 357 16.74 4.13 6.69
N ILE A 358 17.89 3.65 7.19
CA ILE A 358 19.15 4.41 7.21
C ILE A 358 19.58 4.74 5.78
N HIS A 359 19.55 3.76 4.87
CA HIS A 359 19.90 3.94 3.46
C HIS A 359 19.02 5.02 2.80
N SER A 360 17.70 5.02 3.10
CA SER A 360 16.78 6.04 2.62
C SER A 360 17.19 7.46 3.05
N ALA A 361 17.57 7.64 4.32
CA ALA A 361 18.05 8.92 4.83
C ALA A 361 19.37 9.37 4.19
N VAL A 362 20.29 8.42 3.96
CA VAL A 362 21.57 8.71 3.27
C VAL A 362 21.33 9.10 1.81
N GLN A 363 20.43 8.41 1.10
CA GLN A 363 20.08 8.79 -0.27
C GLN A 363 19.46 10.17 -0.34
N TYR A 364 18.58 10.50 0.59
CA TYR A 364 18.00 11.86 0.69
C TYR A 364 19.08 12.91 0.92
N ALA A 365 20.02 12.70 1.87
CA ALA A 365 21.12 13.62 2.14
C ALA A 365 22.05 13.82 0.92
N ARG A 366 22.10 12.83 0.00
CA ARG A 366 22.88 12.89 -1.26
C ARG A 366 22.08 13.46 -2.45
N GLY A 367 20.84 13.93 -2.24
CA GLY A 367 19.99 14.48 -3.32
C GLY A 367 19.48 13.42 -4.32
N SER A 368 19.53 12.13 -3.97
CA SER A 368 19.08 11.02 -4.83
C SER A 368 17.86 10.28 -4.28
N GLY A 369 17.14 10.86 -3.33
CA GLY A 369 15.95 10.27 -2.73
C GLY A 369 14.73 10.28 -3.67
N GLY A 370 13.76 9.38 -3.43
CA GLY A 370 12.44 9.42 -4.08
C GLY A 370 12.40 9.06 -5.56
N MET A 371 13.33 8.26 -6.08
CA MET A 371 13.37 7.85 -7.50
C MET A 371 12.14 7.04 -7.91
N TRP A 372 11.44 7.47 -8.98
CA TRP A 372 10.36 6.71 -9.61
C TRP A 372 10.59 6.59 -11.11
N LYS A 373 10.73 5.34 -11.63
CA LYS A 373 10.86 5.06 -13.06
C LYS A 373 11.89 5.95 -13.78
N GLY A 374 13.05 6.17 -13.13
CA GLY A 374 14.16 6.96 -13.67
C GLY A 374 14.02 8.48 -13.52
N ARG A 375 12.98 8.96 -12.86
CA ARG A 375 12.81 10.38 -12.50
C ARG A 375 13.05 10.58 -11.01
N VAL A 376 13.88 11.55 -10.64
CA VAL A 376 13.95 12.07 -9.25
C VAL A 376 12.66 12.80 -8.99
N GLN A 377 11.98 12.47 -7.92
CA GLN A 377 10.81 13.21 -7.46
C GLN A 377 11.29 14.18 -6.39
N ASP A 378 11.54 15.42 -6.78
CA ASP A 378 11.83 16.49 -5.82
C ASP A 378 10.61 16.68 -4.92
N ALA A 379 10.82 16.52 -3.61
CA ALA A 379 9.82 16.73 -2.57
C ALA A 379 9.80 18.19 -2.15
#